data_b5910069d3850535e237369df7eb0765
#
_entry.id   b5910069d3850535e237369df7eb0765
#
_cell.length_a   1.000
_cell.length_b   1.000
_cell.length_c   1.000
_cell.angle_alpha   90.00
_cell.angle_beta   90.00
_cell.angle_gamma   90.00
#
_symmetry.space_group_name_H-M   'P 1'
#
loop_
_entity.id
_entity.type
_entity.pdbx_description
1 polymer ?
#
loop_
_entity_poly.entity_id
_entity_poly.type
_entity_poly.pdbx_seq_one_letter_code
_entity_poly.pdbx_strand_id
1 'polypeptide(L)'
;MQSKFAKKIKTVILCGGMGIRLMEETEFKPKPMVNIGKEPILWHIMKTYSHYGLNNFILALGYKGEQIKNYFLGESGFNIIFAETGLGTPHGERVLKIKPHIKEDIFMVTYGDGVADIDIKKLIAFHKSHGKIATVTGVHPVSRWGLLNSDKNNLITEFAQKPMLYDYINGGFMVFKKDFFNYLKPGDMIEDAIARLITQKQVAIFKHDGFWYGMDTYRDFLFLNNLWKENPKWKIWQD
;
A
#
# COMPACT_ATOMS: atom_id res chain seq x y z
N MET A 1 -12.01 19.67 14.97
CA MET A 1 -12.17 20.20 13.60
C MET A 1 -11.40 19.33 12.62
N GLN A 2 -12.05 18.35 11.95
CA GLN A 2 -11.42 17.64 10.84
C GLN A 2 -11.19 18.65 9.71
N SER A 3 -9.93 18.84 9.31
CA SER A 3 -9.58 19.85 8.31
C SER A 3 -10.36 19.57 7.01
N LYS A 4 -11.11 20.57 6.51
CA LYS A 4 -11.81 20.54 5.20
C LYS A 4 -10.90 20.05 4.04
N PHE A 5 -9.60 20.06 4.26
CA PHE A 5 -8.58 19.69 3.27
C PHE A 5 -8.40 18.17 3.12
N ALA A 6 -8.48 17.38 4.21
CA ALA A 6 -8.36 15.93 4.15
C ALA A 6 -9.49 15.30 3.30
N LYS A 7 -10.70 15.89 3.34
CA LYS A 7 -11.87 15.42 2.59
C LYS A 7 -11.71 15.47 1.06
N LYS A 8 -10.70 16.14 0.51
CA LYS A 8 -10.50 16.29 -0.94
C LYS A 8 -9.44 15.34 -1.51
N ILE A 9 -8.46 14.90 -0.70
CA ILE A 9 -7.36 14.03 -1.18
C ILE A 9 -7.94 12.70 -1.63
N LYS A 10 -7.57 12.27 -2.84
CA LYS A 10 -7.89 10.93 -3.34
C LYS A 10 -6.79 9.95 -3.05
N THR A 11 -7.18 8.75 -2.66
CA THR A 11 -6.28 7.61 -2.45
C THR A 11 -6.48 6.62 -3.58
N VAL A 12 -5.44 6.40 -4.37
CA VAL A 12 -5.40 5.37 -5.41
C VAL A 12 -4.93 4.07 -4.77
N ILE A 13 -5.70 3.00 -4.94
CA ILE A 13 -5.30 1.67 -4.49
C ILE A 13 -5.09 0.78 -5.72
N LEU A 14 -3.89 0.19 -5.81
CA LEU A 14 -3.48 -0.65 -6.92
C LEU A 14 -4.03 -2.07 -6.74
N CYS A 15 -5.14 -2.38 -7.43
CA CYS A 15 -5.91 -3.61 -7.24
C CYS A 15 -5.90 -4.55 -8.46
N GLY A 16 -5.03 -4.29 -9.45
CA GLY A 16 -5.13 -4.97 -10.74
C GLY A 16 -4.18 -6.16 -10.96
N GLY A 17 -3.35 -6.52 -9.96
CA GLY A 17 -2.39 -7.62 -10.06
C GLY A 17 -3.04 -9.01 -9.96
N MET A 18 -2.41 -10.03 -10.58
CA MET A 18 -2.91 -11.42 -10.56
C MET A 18 -2.70 -12.15 -9.24
N GLY A 19 -1.77 -11.71 -8.38
CA GLY A 19 -1.53 -12.30 -7.06
C GLY A 19 -0.98 -13.74 -7.09
N ILE A 20 -0.21 -14.12 -8.09
CA ILE A 20 0.25 -15.50 -8.38
C ILE A 20 0.93 -16.19 -7.18
N ARG A 21 1.58 -15.42 -6.29
CA ARG A 21 2.28 -15.99 -5.12
C ARG A 21 1.37 -16.48 -4.00
N LEU A 22 0.07 -16.20 -4.10
CA LEU A 22 -0.97 -16.62 -3.15
C LEU A 22 -2.03 -17.47 -3.87
N MET A 23 -1.60 -18.44 -4.69
CA MET A 23 -2.47 -19.19 -5.62
C MET A 23 -3.63 -19.89 -4.93
N GLU A 24 -3.43 -20.44 -3.73
CA GLU A 24 -4.47 -21.15 -2.97
C GLU A 24 -5.70 -20.28 -2.70
N GLU A 25 -5.50 -18.97 -2.54
CA GLU A 25 -6.57 -18.01 -2.27
C GLU A 25 -6.96 -17.19 -3.51
N THR A 26 -6.03 -17.03 -4.48
CA THR A 26 -6.25 -16.11 -5.62
C THR A 26 -6.71 -16.81 -6.90
N GLU A 27 -6.85 -18.13 -6.89
CA GLU A 27 -7.42 -18.87 -8.03
C GLU A 27 -8.85 -18.37 -8.37
N PHE A 28 -9.67 -18.12 -7.37
CA PHE A 28 -11.08 -17.74 -7.55
C PHE A 28 -11.37 -16.26 -7.31
N LYS A 29 -10.50 -15.53 -6.60
CA LYS A 29 -10.68 -14.12 -6.27
C LYS A 29 -9.39 -13.31 -6.44
N PRO A 30 -9.44 -11.99 -6.75
CA PRO A 30 -8.23 -11.17 -6.83
C PRO A 30 -7.62 -10.97 -5.44
N LYS A 31 -6.29 -10.83 -5.36
CA LYS A 31 -5.54 -10.71 -4.10
C LYS A 31 -6.12 -9.67 -3.12
N PRO A 32 -6.56 -8.46 -3.55
CA PRO A 32 -7.19 -7.50 -2.66
C PRO A 32 -8.50 -7.98 -2.01
N MET A 33 -9.12 -9.04 -2.55
CA MET A 33 -10.35 -9.65 -2.03
C MET A 33 -10.10 -10.85 -1.13
N VAL A 34 -8.86 -11.18 -0.80
CA VAL A 34 -8.53 -12.22 0.19
C VAL A 34 -8.87 -11.70 1.59
N ASN A 35 -9.63 -12.48 2.35
CA ASN A 35 -10.18 -12.02 3.61
C ASN A 35 -9.18 -12.09 4.76
N ILE A 36 -9.24 -11.07 5.62
CA ILE A 36 -8.70 -11.09 6.98
C ILE A 36 -9.91 -10.99 7.92
N GLY A 37 -10.20 -12.06 8.63
CA GLY A 37 -11.47 -12.20 9.35
C GLY A 37 -12.65 -12.32 8.38
N LYS A 38 -13.62 -11.43 8.50
CA LYS A 38 -14.81 -11.42 7.63
C LYS A 38 -14.66 -10.55 6.40
N GLU A 39 -13.71 -9.59 6.40
CA GLU A 39 -13.58 -8.53 5.40
C GLU A 39 -12.33 -8.73 4.52
N PRO A 40 -12.36 -8.34 3.24
CA PRO A 40 -11.18 -8.41 2.38
C PRO A 40 -10.08 -7.46 2.85
N ILE A 41 -8.80 -7.80 2.59
CA ILE A 41 -7.67 -6.93 2.95
C ILE A 41 -7.82 -5.51 2.40
N LEU A 42 -8.42 -5.35 1.23
CA LEU A 42 -8.71 -4.05 0.63
C LEU A 42 -9.61 -3.19 1.53
N TRP A 43 -10.62 -3.79 2.16
CA TRP A 43 -11.50 -3.10 3.12
C TRP A 43 -10.69 -2.59 4.33
N HIS A 44 -9.79 -3.42 4.89
CA HIS A 44 -8.92 -3.01 5.99
C HIS A 44 -8.04 -1.81 5.62
N ILE A 45 -7.46 -1.83 4.41
CA ILE A 45 -6.67 -0.71 3.90
C ILE A 45 -7.53 0.55 3.81
N MET A 46 -8.72 0.46 3.22
CA MET A 46 -9.63 1.60 3.09
C MET A 46 -10.08 2.14 4.45
N LYS A 47 -10.33 1.27 5.44
CA LYS A 47 -10.65 1.68 6.83
C LYS A 47 -9.50 2.44 7.49
N THR A 48 -8.24 2.06 7.24
CA THR A 48 -7.08 2.81 7.73
C THR A 48 -7.09 4.26 7.23
N TYR A 49 -7.32 4.48 5.94
CA TYR A 49 -7.43 5.84 5.38
C TYR A 49 -8.68 6.59 5.89
N SER A 50 -9.81 5.88 5.94
CA SER A 50 -11.09 6.43 6.40
C SER A 50 -11.04 6.91 7.86
N HIS A 51 -10.30 6.22 8.74
CA HIS A 51 -10.06 6.63 10.12
C HIS A 51 -9.49 8.06 10.20
N TYR A 52 -8.71 8.48 9.21
CA TYR A 52 -8.17 9.83 9.09
C TYR A 52 -9.03 10.78 8.26
N GLY A 53 -10.23 10.35 7.84
CA GLY A 53 -11.19 11.14 7.07
C GLY A 53 -10.91 11.18 5.57
N LEU A 54 -10.07 10.29 5.02
CA LEU A 54 -9.81 10.14 3.59
C LEU A 54 -10.72 9.03 3.03
N ASN A 55 -11.91 9.41 2.58
CA ASN A 55 -12.93 8.46 2.10
C ASN A 55 -13.08 8.45 0.56
N ASN A 56 -12.23 9.18 -0.18
CA ASN A 56 -12.28 9.23 -1.63
C ASN A 56 -11.23 8.29 -2.23
N PHE A 57 -11.68 7.20 -2.81
CA PHE A 57 -10.81 6.17 -3.33
C PHE A 57 -10.92 6.06 -4.86
N ILE A 58 -9.82 5.74 -5.51
CA ILE A 58 -9.76 5.28 -6.89
C ILE A 58 -9.18 3.86 -6.84
N LEU A 59 -9.99 2.86 -7.14
CA LEU A 59 -9.54 1.49 -7.23
C LEU A 59 -9.08 1.23 -8.67
N ALA A 60 -7.75 1.08 -8.85
CA ALA A 60 -7.16 0.80 -10.15
C ALA A 60 -7.27 -0.71 -10.45
N LEU A 61 -8.35 -1.06 -11.16
CA LEU A 61 -8.76 -2.43 -11.42
C LEU A 61 -7.98 -3.10 -12.56
N GLY A 62 -8.00 -4.42 -12.57
CA GLY A 62 -7.43 -5.27 -13.61
C GLY A 62 -7.93 -6.70 -13.44
N TYR A 63 -7.06 -7.65 -13.04
CA TYR A 63 -7.46 -9.04 -12.87
C TYR A 63 -8.64 -9.18 -11.92
N LYS A 64 -9.73 -9.82 -12.40
CA LYS A 64 -11.00 -10.03 -11.67
C LYS A 64 -11.56 -8.76 -11.02
N GLY A 65 -11.37 -7.58 -11.64
CA GLY A 65 -11.83 -6.29 -11.13
C GLY A 65 -13.32 -6.21 -10.85
N GLU A 66 -14.16 -6.93 -11.61
CA GLU A 66 -15.61 -7.00 -11.37
C GLU A 66 -15.98 -7.56 -10.00
N GLN A 67 -15.19 -8.49 -9.44
CA GLN A 67 -15.44 -9.00 -8.09
C GLN A 67 -15.21 -7.91 -7.03
N ILE A 68 -14.19 -7.08 -7.20
CA ILE A 68 -13.92 -5.92 -6.34
C ILE A 68 -15.08 -4.94 -6.44
N LYS A 69 -15.49 -4.60 -7.66
CA LYS A 69 -16.57 -3.67 -7.92
C LYS A 69 -17.89 -4.15 -7.30
N ASN A 70 -18.28 -5.40 -7.53
CA ASN A 70 -19.51 -5.97 -7.00
C ASN A 70 -19.57 -5.97 -5.47
N TYR A 71 -18.44 -6.24 -4.79
CA TYR A 71 -18.37 -6.19 -3.34
C TYR A 71 -18.57 -4.75 -2.83
N PHE A 72 -17.85 -3.77 -3.39
CA PHE A 72 -17.85 -2.41 -2.88
C PHE A 72 -19.00 -1.54 -3.38
N LEU A 73 -19.79 -1.96 -4.38
CA LEU A 73 -21.00 -1.22 -4.82
C LEU A 73 -22.07 -1.12 -3.73
N GLY A 74 -22.12 -2.06 -2.79
CA GLY A 74 -23.04 -2.06 -1.65
C GLY A 74 -22.48 -1.44 -0.37
N GLU A 75 -21.18 -1.12 -0.33
CA GLU A 75 -20.52 -0.62 0.86
C GLU A 75 -20.78 0.88 1.08
N SER A 76 -21.37 1.23 2.21
CA SER A 76 -21.56 2.62 2.64
C SER A 76 -20.31 3.16 3.34
N GLY A 77 -20.04 4.45 3.18
CA GLY A 77 -18.95 5.15 3.88
C GLY A 77 -17.69 5.40 3.05
N PHE A 78 -17.60 4.86 1.83
CA PHE A 78 -16.53 5.12 0.88
C PHE A 78 -17.07 5.76 -0.40
N ASN A 79 -16.36 6.77 -0.90
CA ASN A 79 -16.60 7.34 -2.23
C ASN A 79 -15.62 6.71 -3.22
N ILE A 80 -16.07 5.80 -4.06
CA ILE A 80 -15.19 4.97 -4.89
C ILE A 80 -15.38 5.30 -6.37
N ILE A 81 -14.25 5.52 -7.04
CA ILE A 81 -14.14 5.49 -8.51
C ILE A 81 -13.49 4.15 -8.87
N PHE A 82 -14.21 3.34 -9.64
CA PHE A 82 -13.67 2.11 -10.20
C PHE A 82 -13.03 2.44 -11.55
N ALA A 83 -11.69 2.38 -11.61
CA ALA A 83 -10.93 2.71 -12.81
C ALA A 83 -10.41 1.43 -13.47
N GLU A 84 -10.94 1.09 -14.64
CA GLU A 84 -10.44 -0.02 -15.44
C GLU A 84 -9.07 0.35 -16.02
N THR A 85 -8.00 -0.26 -15.50
CA THR A 85 -6.64 0.03 -15.94
C THR A 85 -6.02 -1.05 -16.83
N GLY A 86 -6.71 -2.17 -16.98
CA GLY A 86 -6.34 -3.25 -17.89
C GLY A 86 -5.60 -4.41 -17.22
N LEU A 87 -5.70 -5.58 -17.84
CA LEU A 87 -4.97 -6.78 -17.42
C LEU A 87 -3.49 -6.65 -17.78
N GLY A 88 -2.60 -7.10 -16.91
CA GLY A 88 -1.14 -7.08 -17.15
C GLY A 88 -0.50 -5.68 -17.12
N THR A 89 -1.27 -4.61 -16.89
CA THR A 89 -0.73 -3.24 -16.82
C THR A 89 0.20 -3.07 -15.61
N PRO A 90 1.43 -2.56 -15.77
CA PRO A 90 2.34 -2.24 -14.68
C PRO A 90 1.79 -1.17 -13.72
N HIS A 91 2.26 -1.17 -12.48
CA HIS A 91 1.74 -0.29 -11.42
C HIS A 91 1.85 1.20 -11.75
N GLY A 92 2.96 1.66 -12.34
CA GLY A 92 3.17 3.05 -12.75
C GLY A 92 2.22 3.46 -13.88
N GLU A 93 2.01 2.57 -14.87
CA GLU A 93 1.05 2.84 -15.93
C GLU A 93 -0.38 2.87 -15.42
N ARG A 94 -0.75 2.05 -14.40
CA ARG A 94 -2.07 2.16 -13.74
C ARG A 94 -2.25 3.54 -13.12
N VAL A 95 -1.23 4.06 -12.44
CA VAL A 95 -1.25 5.42 -11.90
C VAL A 95 -1.36 6.46 -13.02
N LEU A 96 -0.67 6.27 -14.15
CA LEU A 96 -0.81 7.16 -15.30
C LEU A 96 -2.24 7.18 -15.85
N LYS A 97 -2.88 6.02 -15.98
CA LYS A 97 -4.25 5.88 -16.49
C LYS A 97 -5.31 6.57 -15.62
N ILE A 98 -5.08 6.69 -14.31
CA ILE A 98 -6.04 7.37 -13.42
C ILE A 98 -5.86 8.90 -13.37
N LYS A 99 -4.88 9.47 -14.07
CA LYS A 99 -4.63 10.92 -14.14
C LYS A 99 -5.90 11.77 -14.38
N PRO A 100 -6.84 11.39 -15.27
CA PRO A 100 -8.07 12.17 -15.50
C PRO A 100 -8.95 12.34 -14.24
N HIS A 101 -8.84 11.43 -13.28
CA HIS A 101 -9.61 11.45 -12.04
C HIS A 101 -8.95 12.28 -10.92
N ILE A 102 -7.68 12.69 -11.07
CA ILE A 102 -6.95 13.50 -10.08
C ILE A 102 -7.03 14.98 -10.46
N LYS A 103 -7.73 15.75 -9.64
CA LYS A 103 -7.86 17.22 -9.80
C LYS A 103 -7.08 17.96 -8.69
N GLU A 104 -6.78 17.28 -7.62
CA GLU A 104 -6.14 17.76 -6.42
C GLU A 104 -4.63 17.97 -6.64
N ASP A 105 -4.01 18.89 -5.87
CA ASP A 105 -2.58 19.18 -5.95
C ASP A 105 -1.72 18.01 -5.47
N ILE A 106 -2.25 17.24 -4.51
CA ILE A 106 -1.65 16.02 -3.98
C ILE A 106 -2.64 14.86 -3.99
N PHE A 107 -2.14 13.67 -4.16
CA PHE A 107 -2.90 12.42 -4.06
C PHE A 107 -2.06 11.34 -3.38
N MET A 108 -2.70 10.30 -2.91
CA MET A 108 -2.03 9.16 -2.31
C MET A 108 -2.12 7.93 -3.20
N VAL A 109 -1.10 7.08 -3.11
CA VAL A 109 -1.06 5.77 -3.78
C VAL A 109 -0.66 4.71 -2.77
N THR A 110 -1.33 3.57 -2.78
CA THR A 110 -0.95 2.40 -2.00
C THR A 110 -1.19 1.10 -2.76
N TYR A 111 -0.53 0.04 -2.34
CA TYR A 111 -0.81 -1.31 -2.84
C TYR A 111 -2.06 -1.87 -2.18
N GLY A 112 -2.71 -2.85 -2.83
CA GLY A 112 -3.95 -3.48 -2.36
C GLY A 112 -3.75 -4.71 -1.48
N ASP A 113 -2.56 -4.87 -0.87
CA ASP A 113 -2.15 -6.10 -0.19
C ASP A 113 -1.33 -5.91 1.10
N GLY A 114 -1.15 -4.67 1.56
CA GLY A 114 -0.41 -4.34 2.77
C GLY A 114 -1.23 -3.57 3.80
N VAL A 115 -1.17 -3.99 5.06
CA VAL A 115 -1.83 -3.34 6.20
C VAL A 115 -0.79 -2.74 7.16
N ALA A 116 -1.12 -1.60 7.77
CA ALA A 116 -0.22 -0.88 8.67
C ALA A 116 -1.00 -0.01 9.69
N ASP A 117 -0.37 0.30 10.81
CA ASP A 117 -0.87 1.26 11.81
C ASP A 117 -0.37 2.70 11.55
N ILE A 118 -0.05 3.00 10.29
CA ILE A 118 0.55 4.27 9.88
C ILE A 118 -0.35 5.48 10.16
N ASP A 119 0.23 6.54 10.71
CA ASP A 119 -0.45 7.82 10.87
C ASP A 119 -0.46 8.61 9.54
N ILE A 120 -1.57 8.48 8.81
CA ILE A 120 -1.76 9.15 7.51
C ILE A 120 -1.71 10.67 7.63
N LYS A 121 -2.15 11.25 8.76
CA LYS A 121 -2.06 12.72 8.97
C LYS A 121 -0.62 13.17 9.08
N LYS A 122 0.21 12.44 9.84
CA LYS A 122 1.65 12.73 9.93
C LYS A 122 2.34 12.56 8.59
N LEU A 123 2.02 11.51 7.83
CA LEU A 123 2.56 11.29 6.49
C LEU A 123 2.25 12.45 5.54
N ILE A 124 1.00 12.92 5.50
CA ILE A 124 0.60 14.08 4.67
C ILE A 124 1.28 15.36 5.15
N ALA A 125 1.36 15.59 6.47
CA ALA A 125 2.04 16.76 7.03
C ALA A 125 3.52 16.76 6.66
N PHE A 126 4.19 15.62 6.76
CA PHE A 126 5.58 15.45 6.35
C PHE A 126 5.78 15.74 4.85
N HIS A 127 4.91 15.18 3.98
CA HIS A 127 4.97 15.46 2.55
C HIS A 127 4.89 16.97 2.24
N LYS A 128 3.99 17.68 2.92
CA LYS A 128 3.85 19.13 2.75
C LYS A 128 5.05 19.92 3.26
N SER A 129 5.70 19.48 4.35
CA SER A 129 6.79 20.22 4.99
C SER A 129 8.04 20.31 4.13
N HIS A 130 8.39 19.24 3.39
CA HIS A 130 9.60 19.22 2.57
C HIS A 130 9.39 19.73 1.13
N GLY A 131 8.14 19.84 0.67
CA GLY A 131 7.79 20.40 -0.64
C GLY A 131 8.22 19.61 -1.87
N LYS A 132 8.79 18.40 -1.75
CA LYS A 132 9.20 17.54 -2.85
C LYS A 132 8.00 16.93 -3.58
N ILE A 133 8.24 16.31 -4.74
CA ILE A 133 7.18 15.71 -5.58
C ILE A 133 6.65 14.41 -4.97
N ALA A 134 7.51 13.61 -4.35
CA ALA A 134 7.15 12.31 -3.82
C ALA A 134 7.56 12.12 -2.36
N THR A 135 6.71 11.42 -1.60
CA THR A 135 7.05 10.79 -0.32
C THR A 135 6.72 9.31 -0.41
N VAL A 136 7.69 8.48 -0.08
CA VAL A 136 7.53 7.03 0.05
C VAL A 136 7.64 6.65 1.51
N THR A 137 6.73 5.82 2.01
CA THR A 137 6.85 5.29 3.37
C THR A 137 7.83 4.12 3.39
N GLY A 138 8.88 4.28 4.18
CA GLY A 138 9.81 3.20 4.51
C GLY A 138 9.34 2.44 5.72
N VAL A 139 9.34 1.11 5.66
CA VAL A 139 8.93 0.20 6.73
C VAL A 139 9.98 -0.88 6.95
N HIS A 140 10.01 -1.49 8.12
CA HIS A 140 10.89 -2.62 8.42
C HIS A 140 10.22 -3.95 8.06
N PRO A 141 10.78 -4.72 7.11
CA PRO A 141 10.22 -6.02 6.79
C PRO A 141 10.69 -7.09 7.80
N VAL A 142 9.87 -8.12 8.00
CA VAL A 142 10.31 -9.35 8.64
C VAL A 142 11.06 -10.20 7.61
N SER A 143 12.25 -10.70 7.97
CA SER A 143 13.00 -11.60 7.12
C SER A 143 12.18 -12.86 6.81
N ARG A 144 12.24 -13.32 5.56
CA ARG A 144 11.62 -14.60 5.16
C ARG A 144 12.45 -15.80 5.61
N TRP A 145 13.71 -15.58 5.93
CA TRP A 145 14.69 -16.59 6.31
C TRP A 145 15.29 -16.33 7.69
N GLY A 146 15.98 -17.34 8.24
CA GLY A 146 16.86 -17.16 9.37
C GLY A 146 18.10 -16.37 8.95
N LEU A 147 18.56 -15.47 9.81
CA LEU A 147 19.82 -14.76 9.65
C LEU A 147 20.91 -15.41 10.51
N LEU A 148 22.10 -15.47 9.95
CA LEU A 148 23.29 -16.01 10.61
C LEU A 148 24.33 -14.91 10.73
N ASN A 149 24.87 -14.72 11.91
CA ASN A 149 26.07 -13.94 12.13
C ASN A 149 27.23 -14.89 12.43
N SER A 150 28.44 -14.56 11.96
CA SER A 150 29.63 -15.34 12.19
C SER A 150 30.79 -14.45 12.64
N ASP A 151 31.74 -15.03 13.38
CA ASP A 151 33.01 -14.39 13.70
C ASP A 151 34.02 -14.46 12.53
N LYS A 152 35.21 -13.91 12.74
CA LYS A 152 36.30 -13.90 11.74
C LYS A 152 36.83 -15.31 11.37
N ASN A 153 36.50 -16.33 12.17
CA ASN A 153 36.88 -17.74 11.94
C ASN A 153 35.75 -18.54 11.29
N ASN A 154 34.66 -17.88 10.80
CA ASN A 154 33.47 -18.48 10.25
C ASN A 154 32.64 -19.32 11.23
N LEU A 155 32.84 -19.16 12.54
CA LEU A 155 31.97 -19.78 13.53
C LEU A 155 30.70 -18.97 13.69
N ILE A 156 29.54 -19.65 13.66
CA ILE A 156 28.24 -19.02 13.86
C ILE A 156 28.16 -18.49 15.29
N THR A 157 27.95 -17.19 15.44
CA THR A 157 27.80 -16.50 16.72
C THR A 157 26.35 -16.21 17.07
N GLU A 158 25.45 -16.17 16.05
CA GLU A 158 24.04 -15.91 16.27
C GLU A 158 23.22 -16.55 15.14
N PHE A 159 22.04 -17.06 15.50
CA PHE A 159 21.01 -17.52 14.60
C PHE A 159 19.67 -16.89 14.98
N ALA A 160 19.20 -15.91 14.19
CA ALA A 160 17.92 -15.26 14.40
C ALA A 160 16.88 -15.77 13.39
N GLN A 161 15.86 -16.47 13.87
CA GLN A 161 14.79 -16.99 13.00
C GLN A 161 13.78 -15.91 12.65
N LYS A 162 13.77 -15.47 11.36
CA LYS A 162 12.86 -14.46 10.82
C LYS A 162 12.84 -13.17 11.63
N PRO A 163 13.97 -12.54 11.89
CA PRO A 163 14.01 -11.29 12.62
C PRO A 163 13.44 -10.15 11.76
N MET A 164 13.02 -9.08 12.43
CA MET A 164 12.78 -7.79 11.77
C MET A 164 14.11 -7.25 11.24
N LEU A 165 14.12 -6.81 10.00
CA LEU A 165 15.30 -6.19 9.37
C LEU A 165 15.35 -4.71 9.71
N TYR A 166 16.57 -4.17 9.87
CA TYR A 166 16.76 -2.74 10.16
C TYR A 166 16.68 -1.85 8.90
N ASP A 167 16.80 -2.46 7.72
CA ASP A 167 16.67 -1.72 6.46
C ASP A 167 15.22 -1.33 6.21
N TYR A 168 15.03 -0.15 5.59
CA TYR A 168 13.71 0.28 5.14
C TYR A 168 13.43 -0.23 3.73
N ILE A 169 12.27 -0.83 3.56
CA ILE A 169 11.71 -1.16 2.23
C ILE A 169 10.53 -0.25 1.89
N ASN A 170 10.14 -0.20 0.62
CA ASN A 170 8.94 0.47 0.19
C ASN A 170 7.70 -0.23 0.77
N GLY A 171 7.05 0.40 1.74
CA GLY A 171 5.85 -0.11 2.42
C GLY A 171 4.54 0.26 1.72
N GLY A 172 4.59 0.93 0.58
CA GLY A 172 3.41 1.58 0.01
C GLY A 172 3.09 2.89 0.74
N PHE A 173 1.81 3.26 0.89
CA PHE A 173 1.39 4.49 1.57
C PHE A 173 2.16 5.74 1.10
N MET A 174 2.15 5.96 -0.22
CA MET A 174 2.90 7.04 -0.86
C MET A 174 2.06 8.30 -1.00
N VAL A 175 2.70 9.47 -0.98
CA VAL A 175 2.08 10.77 -1.28
C VAL A 175 2.81 11.40 -2.44
N PHE A 176 2.05 11.86 -3.43
CA PHE A 176 2.59 12.51 -4.62
C PHE A 176 1.94 13.85 -4.86
N LYS A 177 2.73 14.84 -5.34
CA LYS A 177 2.18 16.00 -6.03
C LYS A 177 1.64 15.59 -7.40
N LYS A 178 0.70 16.34 -7.92
CA LYS A 178 0.14 16.14 -9.28
C LYS A 178 1.22 16.11 -10.36
N ASP A 179 2.32 16.82 -10.16
CA ASP A 179 3.48 16.83 -11.07
C ASP A 179 4.13 15.46 -11.25
N PHE A 180 3.88 14.49 -10.35
CA PHE A 180 4.34 13.12 -10.49
C PHE A 180 3.95 12.48 -11.83
N PHE A 181 2.79 12.85 -12.36
CA PHE A 181 2.34 12.36 -13.68
C PHE A 181 3.28 12.71 -14.83
N ASN A 182 4.11 13.74 -14.71
CA ASN A 182 5.09 14.13 -15.73
C ASN A 182 6.31 13.19 -15.78
N TYR A 183 6.46 12.35 -14.76
CA TYR A 183 7.57 11.39 -14.63
C TYR A 183 7.15 9.95 -14.95
N LEU A 184 5.86 9.70 -15.16
CA LEU A 184 5.32 8.40 -15.55
C LEU A 184 5.29 8.27 -17.08
N LYS A 185 5.64 7.08 -17.56
CA LYS A 185 5.56 6.68 -18.97
C LYS A 185 4.72 5.41 -19.11
N PRO A 186 4.13 5.16 -20.30
CA PRO A 186 3.52 3.86 -20.59
C PRO A 186 4.52 2.72 -20.38
N GLY A 187 4.11 1.62 -19.76
CA GLY A 187 4.94 0.47 -19.43
C GLY A 187 5.74 0.59 -18.12
N ASP A 188 5.75 1.75 -17.46
CA ASP A 188 6.50 1.94 -16.22
C ASP A 188 5.92 1.15 -15.04
N MET A 189 6.81 0.64 -14.20
CA MET A 189 6.53 0.44 -12.79
C MET A 189 6.55 1.80 -12.07
N ILE A 190 5.94 1.90 -10.88
CA ILE A 190 5.94 3.15 -10.11
C ILE A 190 7.35 3.53 -9.64
N GLU A 191 8.17 2.52 -9.41
CA GLU A 191 9.57 2.62 -9.01
C GLU A 191 10.44 3.27 -10.10
N ASP A 192 10.10 3.12 -11.39
CA ASP A 192 10.82 3.76 -12.49
C ASP A 192 10.67 5.29 -12.45
N ALA A 193 9.45 5.77 -12.18
CA ALA A 193 9.19 7.21 -12.01
C ALA A 193 9.85 7.75 -10.73
N ILE A 194 9.83 6.98 -9.63
CA ILE A 194 10.52 7.32 -8.39
C ILE A 194 12.04 7.41 -8.63
N ALA A 195 12.64 6.47 -9.36
CA ALA A 195 14.07 6.51 -9.71
C ALA A 195 14.45 7.79 -10.48
N ARG A 196 13.60 8.21 -11.44
CA ARG A 196 13.82 9.49 -12.16
C ARG A 196 13.76 10.71 -11.22
N LEU A 197 12.87 10.68 -10.21
CA LEU A 197 12.75 11.74 -9.21
C LEU A 197 13.92 11.76 -8.21
N ILE A 198 14.48 10.59 -7.88
CA ILE A 198 15.64 10.49 -6.98
C ILE A 198 16.83 11.24 -7.57
N THR A 199 17.11 11.12 -8.88
CA THR A 199 18.21 11.85 -9.54
C THR A 199 18.05 13.37 -9.42
N GLN A 200 16.82 13.85 -9.27
CA GLN A 200 16.47 15.26 -9.10
C GLN A 200 16.30 15.68 -7.63
N LYS A 201 16.56 14.79 -6.68
CA LYS A 201 16.37 15.01 -5.23
C LYS A 201 14.92 15.41 -4.89
N GLN A 202 13.93 14.84 -5.60
CA GLN A 202 12.50 15.13 -5.45
C GLN A 202 11.72 14.03 -4.71
N VAL A 203 12.41 13.11 -4.04
CA VAL A 203 11.81 12.05 -3.22
C VAL A 203 12.28 12.17 -1.78
N ALA A 204 11.36 12.03 -0.83
CA ALA A 204 11.65 11.92 0.59
C ALA A 204 11.11 10.59 1.14
N ILE A 205 11.76 10.03 2.15
CA ILE A 205 11.29 8.87 2.88
C ILE A 205 10.58 9.31 4.16
N PHE A 206 9.37 8.80 4.38
CA PHE A 206 8.69 8.84 5.67
C PHE A 206 8.96 7.53 6.39
N LYS A 207 9.77 7.56 7.44
CA LYS A 207 10.13 6.38 8.22
C LYS A 207 9.00 5.99 9.16
N HIS A 208 8.53 4.75 9.06
CA HIS A 208 7.49 4.18 9.89
C HIS A 208 8.02 2.93 10.59
N ASP A 209 8.25 3.04 11.89
CA ASP A 209 8.81 1.99 12.73
C ASP A 209 7.71 1.17 13.45
N GLY A 210 6.43 1.44 13.13
CA GLY A 210 5.27 0.73 13.64
C GLY A 210 4.98 -0.57 12.90
N PHE A 211 3.75 -1.06 13.02
CA PHE A 211 3.33 -2.29 12.37
C PHE A 211 3.09 -2.07 10.87
N TRP A 212 3.71 -2.92 10.07
CA TRP A 212 3.40 -3.10 8.66
C TRP A 212 3.54 -4.57 8.28
N TYR A 213 2.61 -5.06 7.44
CA TYR A 213 2.70 -6.42 6.92
C TYR A 213 2.01 -6.55 5.56
N GLY A 214 2.72 -7.16 4.60
CA GLY A 214 2.19 -7.47 3.27
C GLY A 214 1.71 -8.93 3.20
N MET A 215 0.55 -9.16 2.60
CA MET A 215 -0.02 -10.50 2.40
C MET A 215 0.40 -11.05 1.03
N ASP A 216 1.58 -11.64 0.94
CA ASP A 216 2.13 -12.16 -0.32
C ASP A 216 1.98 -13.67 -0.51
N THR A 217 1.95 -14.43 0.58
CA THR A 217 1.93 -15.88 0.58
C THR A 217 0.81 -16.41 1.48
N TYR A 218 0.48 -17.70 1.36
CA TYR A 218 -0.49 -18.37 2.24
C TYR A 218 -0.10 -18.28 3.73
N ARG A 219 1.22 -18.30 4.03
CA ARG A 219 1.70 -18.06 5.40
C ARG A 219 1.33 -16.67 5.90
N ASP A 220 1.44 -15.64 5.06
CA ASP A 220 1.11 -14.27 5.43
C ASP A 220 -0.40 -14.15 5.69
N PHE A 221 -1.22 -14.82 4.87
CA PHE A 221 -2.66 -14.94 5.07
C PHE A 221 -2.98 -15.56 6.44
N LEU A 222 -2.39 -16.70 6.79
CA LEU A 222 -2.57 -17.33 8.09
C LEU A 222 -2.12 -16.43 9.25
N PHE A 223 -0.97 -15.79 9.10
CA PHE A 223 -0.41 -14.87 10.11
C PHE A 223 -1.36 -13.70 10.38
N LEU A 224 -1.83 -13.02 9.33
CA LEU A 224 -2.74 -11.88 9.48
C LEU A 224 -4.10 -12.29 10.06
N ASN A 225 -4.62 -13.47 9.68
CA ASN A 225 -5.86 -14.00 10.25
C ASN A 225 -5.73 -14.38 11.73
N ASN A 226 -4.59 -14.91 12.16
CA ASN A 226 -4.33 -15.17 13.57
C ASN A 226 -4.21 -13.86 14.36
N LEU A 227 -3.47 -12.89 13.83
CA LEU A 227 -3.35 -11.56 14.44
C LEU A 227 -4.73 -10.86 14.56
N TRP A 228 -5.62 -11.03 13.56
CA TRP A 228 -6.96 -10.48 13.59
C TRP A 228 -7.79 -10.99 14.78
N LYS A 229 -7.63 -12.27 15.13
CA LYS A 229 -8.35 -12.89 16.26
C LYS A 229 -7.79 -12.45 17.62
N GLU A 230 -6.48 -12.18 17.69
CA GLU A 230 -5.79 -11.89 18.94
C GLU A 230 -5.67 -10.38 19.19
N ASN A 231 -4.90 -9.68 18.36
CA ASN A 231 -4.62 -8.25 18.48
C ASN A 231 -4.20 -7.66 17.13
N PRO A 232 -5.15 -7.22 16.28
CA PRO A 232 -4.86 -6.67 14.97
C PRO A 232 -4.24 -5.27 15.07
N LYS A 233 -2.93 -5.18 15.11
CA LYS A 233 -2.16 -3.92 15.31
C LYS A 233 -2.53 -2.81 14.31
N TRP A 234 -2.97 -3.16 13.10
CA TRP A 234 -3.40 -2.19 12.08
C TRP A 234 -4.85 -1.71 12.25
N LYS A 235 -5.65 -2.34 13.15
CA LYS A 235 -7.02 -1.90 13.43
C LYS A 235 -7.00 -0.67 14.33
N ILE A 236 -6.71 0.49 13.73
CA ILE A 236 -6.64 1.79 14.42
C ILE A 236 -7.99 2.50 14.49
N TRP A 237 -9.01 1.98 13.82
CA TRP A 237 -10.37 2.50 13.84
C TRP A 237 -11.22 1.82 14.92
N GLN A 238 -12.28 2.52 15.34
CA GLN A 238 -13.35 1.94 16.18
C GLN A 238 -14.44 1.39 15.27
N ASP A 239 -15.13 0.33 15.72
CA ASP A 239 -16.28 -0.27 15.02
C ASP A 239 -17.50 0.64 15.11
#